data_f01d41dd52871868a3d707a915155034
#
_entry.id   f01d41dd52871868a3d707a915155034
#
_cell.length_a   1.000
_cell.length_b   1.000
_cell.length_c   1.000
_cell.angle_alpha   90.00
_cell.angle_beta   90.00
_cell.angle_gamma   90.00
#
_symmetry.space_group_name_H-M   'P 1'
#
loop_
_entity.id
_entity.type
_entity.pdbx_description
1 polymer ?
#
loop_
_entity_poly.entity_id
_entity_poly.type
_entity_poly.pdbx_seq_one_letter_code
_entity_poly.pdbx_strand_id
1 'polypeptide(L)'
;MDLAGKVVMITGAASGIGEAMARRFAEESPAGLVLADIDYSGLEPVAEVVGGQAHQLDVSDPDATHLLIDGVEETLGPIDLYCANAGYGIVGDEQTDFAEWDRMWHVNLMSHVYAANRLVPGWVARGEGYFLSTASAAGLLTNLKAAQYSITKHAVVAFAEWLAITYGDAGIKVSCLCPQFVNTPLLTEEEAFRAIGGDNVLEPEEVADEVVEGLRREKFLILPHPEVENYFQNKANDYDRWLGGMRNLQRTVFGS
;
A
#
# COMPACT_ATOMS: atom_id res chain seq x y z
N MET A 1 13.03 -2.64 11.11
CA MET A 1 14.12 -2.53 10.10
C MET A 1 14.66 -1.10 10.12
N ASP A 2 15.96 -0.94 10.07
CA ASP A 2 16.63 0.33 9.75
C ASP A 2 16.90 0.35 8.23
N LEU A 3 16.67 1.48 7.56
CA LEU A 3 16.81 1.60 6.11
C LEU A 3 18.24 1.95 5.66
N ALA A 4 19.11 2.35 6.60
CA ALA A 4 20.49 2.69 6.28
C ALA A 4 21.22 1.50 5.64
N GLY A 5 21.80 1.72 4.46
CA GLY A 5 22.53 0.70 3.70
C GLY A 5 21.68 -0.40 3.07
N LYS A 6 20.36 -0.28 3.05
CA LYS A 6 19.42 -1.24 2.44
C LYS A 6 19.08 -0.89 1.00
N VAL A 7 18.82 -1.91 0.19
CA VAL A 7 18.22 -1.74 -1.15
C VAL A 7 16.70 -1.75 -1.01
N VAL A 8 16.06 -0.65 -1.40
CA VAL A 8 14.63 -0.41 -1.23
C VAL A 8 13.97 -0.21 -2.59
N MET A 9 12.86 -0.88 -2.84
CA MET A 9 12.04 -0.70 -4.04
C MET A 9 10.61 -0.26 -3.66
N ILE A 10 10.11 0.79 -4.34
CA ILE A 10 8.77 1.36 -4.10
C ILE A 10 8.01 1.40 -5.41
N THR A 11 6.80 0.83 -5.45
CA THR A 11 5.87 0.94 -6.57
C THR A 11 4.83 2.02 -6.32
N GLY A 12 4.31 2.65 -7.40
CA GLY A 12 3.39 3.78 -7.28
C GLY A 12 4.09 5.01 -6.70
N ALA A 13 5.34 5.25 -7.12
CA ALA A 13 6.22 6.25 -6.51
C ALA A 13 6.19 7.62 -7.21
N ALA A 14 5.38 7.79 -8.27
CA ALA A 14 5.26 9.06 -8.98
C ALA A 14 4.43 10.11 -8.24
N SER A 15 3.64 9.72 -7.23
CA SER A 15 2.75 10.64 -6.51
C SER A 15 2.35 10.12 -5.13
N GLY A 16 1.73 10.97 -4.32
CA GLY A 16 1.05 10.62 -3.08
C GLY A 16 1.94 9.92 -2.07
N ILE A 17 1.44 8.84 -1.45
CA ILE A 17 2.15 8.10 -0.39
C ILE A 17 3.47 7.51 -0.92
N GLY A 18 3.49 7.01 -2.17
CA GLY A 18 4.69 6.43 -2.77
C GLY A 18 5.80 7.45 -2.96
N GLU A 19 5.48 8.64 -3.46
CA GLU A 19 6.42 9.76 -3.57
C GLU A 19 6.91 10.20 -2.18
N ALA A 20 6.00 10.37 -1.23
CA ALA A 20 6.37 10.78 0.14
C ALA A 20 7.29 9.75 0.82
N MET A 21 7.01 8.44 0.66
CA MET A 21 7.91 7.38 1.13
C MET A 21 9.28 7.48 0.44
N ALA A 22 9.34 7.71 -0.87
CA ALA A 22 10.61 7.83 -1.59
C ALA A 22 11.46 8.99 -1.04
N ARG A 23 10.85 10.16 -0.83
CA ARG A 23 11.53 11.33 -0.24
C ARG A 23 11.99 11.06 1.20
N ARG A 24 11.12 10.52 2.02
CA ARG A 24 11.42 10.24 3.42
C ARG A 24 12.48 9.15 3.60
N PHE A 25 12.43 8.09 2.77
CA PHE A 25 13.41 7.00 2.83
C PHE A 25 14.80 7.44 2.37
N ALA A 26 14.90 8.39 1.42
CA ALA A 26 16.17 8.95 1.00
C ALA A 26 16.96 9.60 2.17
N GLU A 27 16.24 10.17 3.14
CA GLU A 27 16.85 10.77 4.35
C GLU A 27 17.46 9.71 5.28
N GLU A 28 17.04 8.46 5.18
CA GLU A 28 17.54 7.32 5.96
C GLU A 28 18.83 6.69 5.38
N SER A 29 19.38 7.24 4.29
CA SER A 29 20.62 6.79 3.64
C SER A 29 20.60 5.32 3.19
N PRO A 30 19.61 4.89 2.37
CA PRO A 30 19.60 3.56 1.78
C PRO A 30 20.81 3.37 0.85
N ALA A 31 21.22 2.11 0.62
CA ALA A 31 22.27 1.79 -0.37
C ALA A 31 21.77 1.96 -1.81
N GLY A 32 20.47 1.74 -2.04
CA GLY A 32 19.82 1.94 -3.31
C GLY A 32 18.33 2.21 -3.12
N LEU A 33 17.79 3.16 -3.88
CA LEU A 33 16.37 3.47 -3.90
C LEU A 33 15.86 3.33 -5.33
N VAL A 34 14.98 2.36 -5.53
CA VAL A 34 14.39 2.04 -6.83
C VAL A 34 12.91 2.42 -6.81
N LEU A 35 12.52 3.28 -7.72
CA LEU A 35 11.18 3.83 -7.83
C LEU A 35 10.53 3.33 -9.11
N ALA A 36 9.33 2.80 -9.02
CA ALA A 36 8.59 2.27 -10.16
C ALA A 36 7.18 2.85 -10.20
N ASP A 37 6.74 3.25 -11.39
CA ASP A 37 5.39 3.75 -11.65
C ASP A 37 5.01 3.55 -13.11
N ILE A 38 3.72 3.50 -13.41
CA ILE A 38 3.24 3.51 -14.79
C ILE A 38 3.43 4.90 -15.43
N ASP A 39 3.33 5.97 -14.64
CA ASP A 39 3.61 7.35 -15.03
C ASP A 39 5.11 7.67 -14.89
N TYR A 40 5.88 7.33 -15.90
CA TYR A 40 7.31 7.64 -15.90
C TYR A 40 7.60 9.15 -15.86
N SER A 41 6.75 9.97 -16.47
CA SER A 41 6.95 11.42 -16.52
C SER A 41 6.79 12.10 -15.15
N GLY A 42 5.88 11.59 -14.31
CA GLY A 42 5.74 12.01 -12.93
C GLY A 42 6.84 11.44 -12.03
N LEU A 43 7.34 10.24 -12.35
CA LEU A 43 8.34 9.53 -11.54
C LEU A 43 9.76 10.10 -11.67
N GLU A 44 10.18 10.47 -12.88
CA GLU A 44 11.55 10.91 -13.16
C GLU A 44 12.01 12.09 -12.28
N PRO A 45 11.20 13.17 -12.09
CA PRO A 45 11.57 14.25 -11.18
C PRO A 45 11.70 13.83 -9.71
N VAL A 46 10.87 12.88 -9.27
CA VAL A 46 10.96 12.35 -7.90
C VAL A 46 12.28 11.61 -7.72
N ALA A 47 12.62 10.72 -8.65
CA ALA A 47 13.86 9.94 -8.61
C ALA A 47 15.11 10.85 -8.65
N GLU A 48 15.10 11.91 -9.46
CA GLU A 48 16.19 12.88 -9.53
C GLU A 48 16.42 13.56 -8.16
N VAL A 49 15.34 14.00 -7.51
CA VAL A 49 15.44 14.69 -6.21
C VAL A 49 15.96 13.77 -5.11
N VAL A 50 15.55 12.50 -5.09
CA VAL A 50 15.95 11.55 -4.04
C VAL A 50 17.22 10.78 -4.35
N GLY A 51 17.81 10.97 -5.54
CA GLY A 51 18.98 10.21 -6.00
C GLY A 51 18.68 8.73 -6.26
N GLY A 52 17.43 8.41 -6.59
CA GLY A 52 16.94 7.06 -6.87
C GLY A 52 16.98 6.70 -8.36
N GLN A 53 16.67 5.44 -8.67
CA GLN A 53 16.49 4.96 -10.04
C GLN A 53 15.00 4.96 -10.41
N ALA A 54 14.62 5.56 -11.54
CA ALA A 54 13.26 5.58 -12.06
C ALA A 54 13.05 4.47 -13.10
N HIS A 55 11.98 3.69 -12.93
CA HIS A 55 11.59 2.62 -13.85
C HIS A 55 10.11 2.70 -14.18
N GLN A 56 9.78 2.70 -15.49
CA GLN A 56 8.38 2.56 -15.89
C GLN A 56 7.92 1.13 -15.67
N LEU A 57 6.82 0.96 -14.93
CA LEU A 57 6.27 -0.36 -14.61
C LEU A 57 4.74 -0.32 -14.53
N ASP A 58 4.08 -1.15 -15.30
CA ASP A 58 2.71 -1.57 -15.02
C ASP A 58 2.78 -2.78 -14.06
N VAL A 59 2.42 -2.56 -12.80
CA VAL A 59 2.46 -3.61 -11.75
C VAL A 59 1.44 -4.74 -12.00
N SER A 60 0.48 -4.55 -12.90
CA SER A 60 -0.47 -5.60 -13.29
C SER A 60 0.14 -6.64 -14.24
N ASP A 61 1.33 -6.36 -14.79
CA ASP A 61 2.10 -7.28 -15.61
C ASP A 61 3.12 -8.06 -14.75
N PRO A 62 2.92 -9.38 -14.55
CA PRO A 62 3.81 -10.21 -13.76
C PRO A 62 5.21 -10.34 -14.37
N ASP A 63 5.32 -10.45 -15.70
CA ASP A 63 6.60 -10.64 -16.37
C ASP A 63 7.44 -9.36 -16.29
N ALA A 64 6.83 -8.19 -16.49
CA ALA A 64 7.49 -6.90 -16.31
C ALA A 64 7.95 -6.69 -14.86
N THR A 65 7.12 -7.06 -13.88
CA THR A 65 7.46 -6.98 -12.45
C THR A 65 8.66 -7.88 -12.12
N HIS A 66 8.66 -9.14 -12.56
CA HIS A 66 9.75 -10.08 -12.34
C HIS A 66 11.05 -9.61 -13.01
N LEU A 67 10.97 -9.16 -14.27
CA LEU A 67 12.14 -8.67 -15.00
C LEU A 67 12.79 -7.46 -14.31
N LEU A 68 11.98 -6.53 -13.80
CA LEU A 68 12.51 -5.39 -13.08
C LEU A 68 13.18 -5.80 -11.76
N ILE A 69 12.55 -6.68 -10.98
CA ILE A 69 13.13 -7.20 -9.73
C ILE A 69 14.49 -7.87 -10.02
N ASP A 70 14.56 -8.72 -11.04
CA ASP A 70 15.79 -9.42 -11.42
C ASP A 70 16.90 -8.44 -11.79
N GLY A 71 16.60 -7.45 -12.64
CA GLY A 71 17.55 -6.42 -13.06
C GLY A 71 18.05 -5.55 -11.89
N VAL A 72 17.19 -5.26 -10.92
CA VAL A 72 17.59 -4.55 -9.68
C VAL A 72 18.53 -5.42 -8.85
N GLU A 73 18.19 -6.69 -8.63
CA GLU A 73 19.03 -7.60 -7.84
C GLU A 73 20.39 -7.89 -8.50
N GLU A 74 20.44 -7.91 -9.84
CA GLU A 74 21.70 -8.05 -10.58
C GLU A 74 22.62 -6.82 -10.46
N THR A 75 22.07 -5.62 -10.35
CA THR A 75 22.83 -4.36 -10.41
C THR A 75 23.13 -3.75 -9.03
N LEU A 76 22.20 -3.84 -8.10
CA LEU A 76 22.29 -3.25 -6.76
C LEU A 76 22.47 -4.29 -5.64
N GLY A 77 22.30 -5.56 -5.96
CA GLY A 77 22.23 -6.64 -4.96
C GLY A 77 20.79 -6.89 -4.47
N PRO A 78 20.64 -7.83 -3.53
CA PRO A 78 19.34 -8.27 -3.08
C PRO A 78 18.47 -7.13 -2.57
N ILE A 79 17.20 -7.07 -3.01
CA ILE A 79 16.21 -6.13 -2.48
C ILE A 79 15.94 -6.51 -1.02
N ASP A 80 16.12 -5.56 -0.09
CA ASP A 80 15.88 -5.76 1.35
C ASP A 80 14.45 -5.41 1.75
N LEU A 81 13.91 -4.32 1.18
CA LEU A 81 12.55 -3.85 1.39
C LEU A 81 11.84 -3.64 0.06
N TYR A 82 10.71 -4.30 -0.11
CA TYR A 82 9.79 -4.05 -1.22
C TYR A 82 8.50 -3.41 -0.70
N CYS A 83 8.19 -2.22 -1.20
CA CYS A 83 6.95 -1.49 -0.90
C CYS A 83 5.95 -1.67 -2.04
N ALA A 84 5.05 -2.63 -1.90
CA ALA A 84 3.91 -2.82 -2.80
C ALA A 84 2.86 -1.74 -2.50
N ASN A 85 3.04 -0.57 -3.12
CA ASN A 85 2.23 0.61 -2.82
C ASN A 85 1.34 1.04 -4.00
N ALA A 86 1.70 0.72 -5.24
CA ALA A 86 0.87 1.03 -6.41
C ALA A 86 -0.56 0.56 -6.23
N GLY A 87 -1.51 1.41 -6.57
CA GLY A 87 -2.93 1.09 -6.46
C GLY A 87 -3.79 2.28 -6.84
N TYR A 88 -5.06 2.01 -7.11
CA TYR A 88 -6.06 3.04 -7.40
C TYR A 88 -7.42 2.66 -6.84
N GLY A 89 -8.33 3.62 -6.80
CA GLY A 89 -9.69 3.44 -6.36
C GLY A 89 -10.68 4.19 -7.25
N ILE A 90 -11.87 3.66 -7.35
CA ILE A 90 -13.01 4.31 -8.00
C ILE A 90 -14.23 4.23 -7.10
N VAL A 91 -15.15 5.14 -7.28
CA VAL A 91 -16.52 4.97 -6.82
C VAL A 91 -17.19 3.92 -7.70
N GLY A 92 -17.80 2.90 -7.10
CA GLY A 92 -18.40 1.81 -7.85
C GLY A 92 -19.10 0.79 -6.94
N ASP A 93 -19.97 0.03 -7.57
CA ASP A 93 -20.82 -0.99 -6.94
C ASP A 93 -20.81 -2.29 -7.77
N GLU A 94 -21.77 -3.19 -7.52
CA GLU A 94 -21.90 -4.46 -8.23
C GLU A 94 -22.27 -4.29 -9.72
N GLN A 95 -22.68 -3.09 -10.19
CA GLN A 95 -22.99 -2.81 -11.59
C GLN A 95 -21.79 -2.29 -12.38
N THR A 96 -20.66 -2.01 -11.71
CA THR A 96 -19.41 -1.59 -12.36
C THR A 96 -18.96 -2.65 -13.37
N ASP A 97 -18.43 -2.21 -14.52
CA ASP A 97 -17.94 -3.08 -15.59
C ASP A 97 -16.95 -4.14 -15.06
N PHE A 98 -17.10 -5.38 -15.50
CA PHE A 98 -16.22 -6.48 -15.08
C PHE A 98 -14.75 -6.25 -15.46
N ALA A 99 -14.46 -5.55 -16.56
CA ALA A 99 -13.10 -5.21 -16.94
C ALA A 99 -12.45 -4.29 -15.90
N GLU A 100 -13.23 -3.38 -15.28
CA GLU A 100 -12.71 -2.52 -14.21
C GLU A 100 -12.51 -3.29 -12.89
N TRP A 101 -13.39 -4.26 -12.60
CA TRP A 101 -13.19 -5.21 -11.49
C TRP A 101 -11.89 -6.00 -11.67
N ASP A 102 -11.68 -6.55 -12.85
CA ASP A 102 -10.48 -7.33 -13.18
C ASP A 102 -9.21 -6.48 -13.12
N ARG A 103 -9.23 -5.29 -13.70
CA ARG A 103 -8.10 -4.36 -13.65
C ARG A 103 -7.74 -3.99 -12.21
N MET A 104 -8.72 -3.62 -11.38
CA MET A 104 -8.45 -3.25 -9.98
C MET A 104 -7.92 -4.44 -9.18
N TRP A 105 -8.41 -5.66 -9.46
CA TRP A 105 -7.89 -6.89 -8.86
C TRP A 105 -6.42 -7.11 -9.17
N HIS A 106 -6.03 -6.93 -10.44
CA HIS A 106 -4.63 -7.10 -10.86
C HIS A 106 -3.73 -6.00 -10.29
N VAL A 107 -4.15 -4.74 -10.35
CA VAL A 107 -3.33 -3.63 -9.85
C VAL A 107 -3.25 -3.64 -8.32
N ASN A 108 -4.38 -3.73 -7.60
CA ASN A 108 -4.38 -3.53 -6.16
C ASN A 108 -3.99 -4.77 -5.35
N LEU A 109 -4.17 -5.99 -5.90
CA LEU A 109 -3.87 -7.24 -5.18
C LEU A 109 -2.81 -8.07 -5.88
N MET A 110 -3.03 -8.45 -7.15
CA MET A 110 -2.13 -9.40 -7.81
C MET A 110 -0.71 -8.86 -7.96
N SER A 111 -0.53 -7.55 -8.06
CA SER A 111 0.80 -6.91 -8.02
C SER A 111 1.61 -7.27 -6.77
N HIS A 112 0.97 -7.36 -5.61
CA HIS A 112 1.61 -7.82 -4.37
C HIS A 112 2.00 -9.29 -4.47
N VAL A 113 1.13 -10.12 -5.07
CA VAL A 113 1.37 -11.56 -5.26
C VAL A 113 2.52 -11.78 -6.23
N TYR A 114 2.56 -11.04 -7.35
CA TYR A 114 3.64 -11.15 -8.35
C TYR A 114 5.00 -10.81 -7.75
N ALA A 115 5.09 -9.69 -7.03
CA ALA A 115 6.33 -9.30 -6.37
C ALA A 115 6.77 -10.32 -5.30
N ALA A 116 5.86 -10.76 -4.44
CA ALA A 116 6.16 -11.76 -3.42
C ALA A 116 6.59 -13.11 -4.03
N ASN A 117 5.96 -13.53 -5.13
CA ASN A 117 6.32 -14.75 -5.85
C ASN A 117 7.79 -14.73 -6.29
N ARG A 118 8.29 -13.58 -6.73
CA ARG A 118 9.68 -13.44 -7.19
C ARG A 118 10.66 -13.27 -6.03
N LEU A 119 10.33 -12.49 -5.01
CA LEU A 119 11.25 -12.09 -3.92
C LEU A 119 11.36 -13.13 -2.80
N VAL A 120 10.24 -13.72 -2.37
CA VAL A 120 10.18 -14.54 -1.16
C VAL A 120 11.13 -15.74 -1.22
N PRO A 121 11.28 -16.50 -2.33
CA PRO A 121 12.23 -17.61 -2.37
C PRO A 121 13.68 -17.20 -2.07
N GLY A 122 14.14 -16.07 -2.64
CA GLY A 122 15.47 -15.50 -2.37
C GLY A 122 15.62 -15.03 -0.93
N TRP A 123 14.60 -14.37 -0.38
CA TRP A 123 14.57 -13.93 1.00
C TRP A 123 14.61 -15.09 2.00
N VAL A 124 13.82 -16.13 1.77
CA VAL A 124 13.86 -17.36 2.62
C VAL A 124 15.23 -18.02 2.57
N ALA A 125 15.86 -18.10 1.40
CA ALA A 125 17.18 -18.69 1.26
C ALA A 125 18.27 -17.93 2.04
N ARG A 126 18.16 -16.60 2.17
CA ARG A 126 19.10 -15.77 2.95
C ARG A 126 18.66 -15.51 4.39
N GLY A 127 17.42 -15.85 4.75
CA GLY A 127 16.86 -15.63 6.09
C GLY A 127 16.52 -14.18 6.40
N GLU A 128 16.39 -13.31 5.39
CA GLU A 128 16.11 -11.87 5.56
C GLU A 128 15.35 -11.30 4.37
N GLY A 129 14.32 -10.50 4.65
CA GLY A 129 13.55 -9.72 3.69
C GLY A 129 12.39 -9.00 4.35
N TYR A 130 11.94 -7.90 3.76
CA TYR A 130 10.83 -7.12 4.29
C TYR A 130 9.82 -6.77 3.19
N PHE A 131 8.55 -7.09 3.42
CA PHE A 131 7.46 -6.75 2.52
C PHE A 131 6.51 -5.74 3.19
N LEU A 132 6.41 -4.53 2.62
CA LEU A 132 5.43 -3.54 3.02
C LEU A 132 4.28 -3.54 2.02
N SER A 133 3.08 -3.90 2.48
CA SER A 133 1.84 -3.82 1.68
C SER A 133 1.07 -2.55 2.01
N THR A 134 0.78 -1.71 1.03
CA THR A 134 -0.16 -0.58 1.20
C THR A 134 -1.59 -1.05 0.93
N ALA A 135 -2.30 -1.38 2.01
CA ALA A 135 -3.73 -1.66 1.98
C ALA A 135 -4.55 -0.36 2.09
N SER A 136 -5.41 -0.27 3.06
CA SER A 136 -6.24 0.90 3.41
C SER A 136 -7.03 0.58 4.68
N ALA A 137 -7.51 1.56 5.40
CA ALA A 137 -8.59 1.39 6.38
C ALA A 137 -9.82 0.72 5.75
N ALA A 138 -10.06 0.91 4.45
CA ALA A 138 -11.09 0.19 3.69
C ALA A 138 -10.87 -1.32 3.67
N GLY A 139 -9.65 -1.82 3.84
CA GLY A 139 -9.32 -3.23 3.98
C GLY A 139 -9.68 -3.83 5.33
N LEU A 140 -9.91 -2.99 6.33
CA LEU A 140 -10.34 -3.38 7.69
C LEU A 140 -11.83 -3.10 7.93
N LEU A 141 -12.32 -1.96 7.41
CA LEU A 141 -13.60 -1.37 7.79
C LEU A 141 -14.67 -1.44 6.71
N THR A 142 -14.28 -1.55 5.44
CA THR A 142 -15.12 -1.38 4.24
C THR A 142 -15.44 0.10 3.96
N ASN A 143 -15.18 0.57 2.74
CA ASN A 143 -15.52 1.93 2.31
C ASN A 143 -16.91 1.96 1.69
N LEU A 144 -17.65 3.05 1.91
CA LEU A 144 -18.95 3.28 1.27
C LEU A 144 -18.75 3.61 -0.21
N LYS A 145 -19.69 3.16 -1.07
CA LYS A 145 -19.69 3.45 -2.52
C LYS A 145 -18.41 3.03 -3.29
N ALA A 146 -17.58 2.15 -2.71
CA ALA A 146 -16.34 1.68 -3.33
C ALA A 146 -16.18 0.16 -3.10
N ALA A 147 -17.05 -0.62 -3.74
CA ALA A 147 -17.12 -2.07 -3.53
C ALA A 147 -15.82 -2.77 -3.93
N GLN A 148 -15.33 -2.54 -5.16
CA GLN A 148 -14.12 -3.15 -5.71
C GLN A 148 -12.89 -2.80 -4.87
N TYR A 149 -12.77 -1.52 -4.53
CA TYR A 149 -11.66 -1.05 -3.71
C TYR A 149 -11.65 -1.70 -2.33
N SER A 150 -12.80 -1.74 -1.66
CA SER A 150 -12.92 -2.39 -0.34
C SER A 150 -12.54 -3.88 -0.41
N ILE A 151 -13.02 -4.60 -1.43
CA ILE A 151 -12.75 -6.03 -1.59
C ILE A 151 -11.26 -6.26 -1.86
N THR A 152 -10.66 -5.50 -2.78
CA THR A 152 -9.23 -5.65 -3.09
C THR A 152 -8.35 -5.31 -1.89
N LYS A 153 -8.68 -4.27 -1.12
CA LYS A 153 -7.91 -3.88 0.06
C LYS A 153 -8.08 -4.85 1.24
N HIS A 154 -9.25 -5.50 1.41
CA HIS A 154 -9.38 -6.63 2.34
C HIS A 154 -8.50 -7.82 1.91
N ALA A 155 -8.46 -8.12 0.61
CA ALA A 155 -7.62 -9.20 0.10
C ALA A 155 -6.12 -8.90 0.28
N VAL A 156 -5.69 -7.64 0.17
CA VAL A 156 -4.30 -7.23 0.48
C VAL A 156 -3.97 -7.46 1.95
N VAL A 157 -4.86 -7.09 2.88
CA VAL A 157 -4.65 -7.36 4.33
C VAL A 157 -4.49 -8.86 4.55
N ALA A 158 -5.41 -9.68 4.02
CA ALA A 158 -5.35 -11.13 4.17
C ALA A 158 -4.08 -11.74 3.56
N PHE A 159 -3.61 -11.23 2.42
CA PHE A 159 -2.37 -11.66 1.80
C PHE A 159 -1.14 -11.30 2.64
N ALA A 160 -1.10 -10.08 3.17
CA ALA A 160 -0.03 -9.64 4.07
C ALA A 160 0.03 -10.48 5.36
N GLU A 161 -1.14 -10.78 5.96
CA GLU A 161 -1.25 -11.67 7.12
C GLU A 161 -0.72 -13.07 6.78
N TRP A 162 -1.13 -13.63 5.63
CA TRP A 162 -0.69 -14.95 5.21
C TRP A 162 0.83 -15.01 5.01
N LEU A 163 1.44 -13.99 4.39
CA LEU A 163 2.89 -13.88 4.24
C LEU A 163 3.59 -13.84 5.61
N ALA A 164 3.10 -13.00 6.53
CA ALA A 164 3.68 -12.87 7.86
C ALA A 164 3.61 -14.18 8.67
N ILE A 165 2.48 -14.87 8.61
CA ILE A 165 2.28 -16.16 9.28
C ILE A 165 3.17 -17.24 8.66
N THR A 166 3.23 -17.30 7.33
CA THR A 166 3.89 -18.41 6.62
C THR A 166 5.41 -18.31 6.67
N TYR A 167 5.96 -17.10 6.57
CA TYR A 167 7.40 -16.91 6.39
C TYR A 167 8.08 -16.15 7.55
N GLY A 168 7.35 -15.80 8.61
CA GLY A 168 7.89 -15.09 9.76
C GLY A 168 9.06 -15.83 10.42
N ASP A 169 8.91 -17.15 10.64
CA ASP A 169 9.97 -17.98 11.22
C ASP A 169 11.17 -18.17 10.28
N ALA A 170 10.99 -17.90 8.97
CA ALA A 170 12.09 -17.88 8.00
C ALA A 170 12.82 -16.54 7.91
N GLY A 171 12.53 -15.60 8.82
CA GLY A 171 13.17 -14.30 8.89
C GLY A 171 12.54 -13.21 8.01
N ILE A 172 11.38 -13.49 7.39
CA ILE A 172 10.70 -12.51 6.55
C ILE A 172 9.77 -11.65 7.39
N LYS A 173 9.97 -10.33 7.32
CA LYS A 173 9.13 -9.35 8.00
C LYS A 173 8.06 -8.82 7.05
N VAL A 174 6.90 -8.52 7.57
CA VAL A 174 5.78 -7.98 6.79
C VAL A 174 5.11 -6.87 7.58
N SER A 175 4.85 -5.75 6.93
CA SER A 175 3.98 -4.69 7.43
C SER A 175 2.83 -4.44 6.46
N CYS A 176 1.69 -4.09 7.01
CA CYS A 176 0.48 -3.71 6.28
C CYS A 176 0.08 -2.29 6.66
N LEU A 177 0.29 -1.35 5.75
CA LEU A 177 -0.07 0.05 5.91
C LEU A 177 -1.56 0.23 5.58
N CYS A 178 -2.33 0.71 6.55
CA CYS A 178 -3.78 0.90 6.43
C CYS A 178 -4.18 2.36 6.71
N PRO A 179 -3.88 3.31 5.83
CA PRO A 179 -4.27 4.70 5.97
C PRO A 179 -5.78 4.87 5.74
N GLN A 180 -6.37 5.94 6.28
CA GLN A 180 -7.74 6.35 6.01
C GLN A 180 -7.74 7.43 4.92
N PHE A 181 -7.94 8.68 5.26
CA PHE A 181 -7.97 9.79 4.29
C PHE A 181 -6.59 10.46 4.22
N VAL A 182 -5.99 10.44 3.04
CA VAL A 182 -4.68 11.05 2.76
C VAL A 182 -4.83 11.98 1.56
N ASN A 183 -4.28 13.17 1.64
CA ASN A 183 -4.35 14.20 0.59
C ASN A 183 -3.50 13.80 -0.62
N THR A 184 -4.04 12.92 -1.45
CA THR A 184 -3.39 12.35 -2.64
C THR A 184 -4.33 12.43 -3.84
N PRO A 185 -3.84 12.23 -5.07
CA PRO A 185 -4.71 12.12 -6.25
C PRO A 185 -5.76 11.00 -6.17
N LEU A 186 -5.55 10.02 -5.28
CA LEU A 186 -6.51 8.95 -5.02
C LEU A 186 -7.73 9.43 -4.23
N LEU A 187 -7.59 10.48 -3.41
CA LEU A 187 -8.70 11.05 -2.67
C LEU A 187 -9.62 11.77 -3.67
N THR A 188 -10.77 11.18 -3.94
CA THR A 188 -11.73 11.73 -4.90
C THR A 188 -12.18 13.13 -4.46
N GLU A 189 -12.38 14.04 -5.43
CA GLU A 189 -12.89 15.39 -5.18
C GLU A 189 -14.36 15.42 -4.73
N GLU A 190 -14.99 14.26 -4.54
CA GLU A 190 -16.36 14.22 -4.03
C GLU A 190 -16.41 14.82 -2.61
N GLU A 191 -17.14 15.91 -2.48
CA GLU A 191 -17.38 16.62 -1.20
C GLU A 191 -17.82 15.65 -0.09
N ALA A 192 -18.54 14.59 -0.44
CA ALA A 192 -19.02 13.58 0.50
C ALA A 192 -17.87 12.82 1.19
N PHE A 193 -16.82 12.43 0.46
CA PHE A 193 -15.67 11.75 1.06
C PHE A 193 -14.80 12.71 1.88
N ARG A 194 -14.63 13.95 1.40
CA ARG A 194 -13.96 15.00 2.19
C ARG A 194 -14.74 15.34 3.46
N ALA A 195 -16.06 15.35 3.41
CA ALA A 195 -16.91 15.58 4.58
C ALA A 195 -16.83 14.45 5.62
N ILE A 196 -16.61 13.17 5.19
CA ILE A 196 -16.38 12.05 6.11
C ILE A 196 -14.99 12.16 6.77
N GLY A 197 -13.98 12.54 6.00
CA GLY A 197 -12.59 12.73 6.49
C GLY A 197 -12.49 13.90 7.47
N GLY A 198 -13.22 14.99 7.23
CA GLY A 198 -13.18 16.19 8.06
C GLY A 198 -11.76 16.70 8.26
N ASP A 199 -11.40 16.99 9.52
CA ASP A 199 -10.05 17.45 9.91
C ASP A 199 -9.02 16.28 10.00
N ASN A 200 -9.44 15.05 9.72
CA ASN A 200 -8.59 13.84 9.80
C ASN A 200 -7.96 13.45 8.45
N VAL A 201 -7.82 14.37 7.52
CA VAL A 201 -7.06 14.14 6.27
C VAL A 201 -5.59 14.39 6.56
N LEU A 202 -4.77 13.36 6.48
CA LEU A 202 -3.32 13.48 6.64
C LEU A 202 -2.65 13.88 5.33
N GLU A 203 -1.49 14.55 5.45
CA GLU A 203 -0.60 14.72 4.31
C GLU A 203 0.22 13.45 4.06
N PRO A 204 0.63 13.15 2.81
CA PRO A 204 1.41 11.96 2.49
C PRO A 204 2.71 11.83 3.30
N GLU A 205 3.34 12.95 3.65
CA GLU A 205 4.56 13.02 4.44
C GLU A 205 4.36 12.49 5.86
N GLU A 206 3.22 12.81 6.49
CA GLU A 206 2.86 12.29 7.82
C GLU A 206 2.71 10.76 7.78
N VAL A 207 2.13 10.24 6.68
CA VAL A 207 2.01 8.78 6.48
C VAL A 207 3.39 8.14 6.28
N ALA A 208 4.29 8.78 5.54
CA ALA A 208 5.64 8.27 5.32
C ALA A 208 6.47 8.22 6.61
N ASP A 209 6.31 9.19 7.52
CA ASP A 209 6.93 9.18 8.85
C ASP A 209 6.43 7.99 9.69
N GLU A 210 5.12 7.75 9.71
CA GLU A 210 4.54 6.58 10.40
C GLU A 210 5.01 5.25 9.80
N VAL A 211 5.25 5.20 8.49
CA VAL A 211 5.82 4.02 7.83
C VAL A 211 7.24 3.77 8.33
N VAL A 212 8.12 4.78 8.36
CA VAL A 212 9.50 4.63 8.86
C VAL A 212 9.50 4.13 10.30
N GLU A 213 8.66 4.71 11.16
CA GLU A 213 8.55 4.28 12.56
C GLU A 213 7.99 2.85 12.68
N GLY A 214 7.00 2.49 11.86
CA GLY A 214 6.46 1.15 11.79
C GLY A 214 7.49 0.10 11.35
N LEU A 215 8.30 0.43 10.34
CA LEU A 215 9.40 -0.42 9.87
C LEU A 215 10.47 -0.61 10.94
N ARG A 216 10.86 0.46 11.66
CA ARG A 216 11.83 0.38 12.77
C ARG A 216 11.37 -0.55 13.89
N ARG A 217 10.07 -0.51 14.20
CA ARG A 217 9.45 -1.38 15.22
C ARG A 217 9.04 -2.76 14.70
N GLU A 218 9.20 -3.02 13.42
CA GLU A 218 8.72 -4.24 12.75
C GLU A 218 7.23 -4.51 13.03
N LYS A 219 6.43 -3.44 13.09
CA LYS A 219 5.00 -3.50 13.40
C LYS A 219 4.24 -4.04 12.18
N PHE A 220 3.42 -5.09 12.37
CA PHE A 220 2.64 -5.63 11.27
C PHE A 220 1.61 -4.62 10.75
N LEU A 221 0.75 -4.11 11.62
CA LEU A 221 -0.31 -3.18 11.24
C LEU A 221 0.12 -1.74 11.50
N ILE A 222 0.36 -0.97 10.45
CA ILE A 222 0.70 0.46 10.52
C ILE A 222 -0.59 1.25 10.27
N LEU A 223 -1.03 2.00 11.27
CA LEU A 223 -2.26 2.80 11.26
C LEU A 223 -1.90 4.28 11.48
N PRO A 224 -1.71 5.06 10.40
CA PRO A 224 -1.43 6.50 10.52
C PRO A 224 -2.58 7.27 11.20
N HIS A 225 -3.80 6.76 11.06
CA HIS A 225 -5.00 7.29 11.72
C HIS A 225 -5.33 6.43 12.94
N PRO A 226 -5.02 6.87 14.18
CA PRO A 226 -5.17 6.05 15.39
C PRO A 226 -6.59 5.57 15.66
N GLU A 227 -7.60 6.33 15.21
CA GLU A 227 -9.02 5.98 15.38
C GLU A 227 -9.42 4.71 14.62
N VAL A 228 -8.69 4.34 13.56
CA VAL A 228 -8.96 3.12 12.78
C VAL A 228 -8.86 1.88 13.66
N GLU A 229 -7.95 1.85 14.63
CA GLU A 229 -7.84 0.74 15.58
C GLU A 229 -9.14 0.55 16.37
N ASN A 230 -9.70 1.65 16.90
CA ASN A 230 -10.95 1.61 17.65
C ASN A 230 -12.13 1.18 16.78
N TYR A 231 -12.18 1.66 15.53
CA TYR A 231 -13.23 1.27 14.58
C TYR A 231 -13.16 -0.21 14.25
N PHE A 232 -11.95 -0.72 14.06
CA PHE A 232 -11.73 -2.14 13.77
C PHE A 232 -12.11 -3.03 14.96
N GLN A 233 -11.75 -2.64 16.17
CA GLN A 233 -12.17 -3.33 17.39
C GLN A 233 -13.69 -3.31 17.55
N ASN A 234 -14.35 -2.17 17.31
CA ASN A 234 -15.80 -2.06 17.38
C ASN A 234 -16.50 -2.96 16.35
N LYS A 235 -15.97 -3.05 15.12
CA LYS A 235 -16.45 -3.97 14.09
C LYS A 235 -16.34 -5.43 14.54
N ALA A 236 -15.18 -5.81 15.11
CA ALA A 236 -14.95 -7.18 15.55
C ALA A 236 -15.83 -7.59 16.77
N ASN A 237 -16.08 -6.65 17.68
CA ASN A 237 -16.86 -6.91 18.88
C ASN A 237 -18.37 -7.07 18.64
N ASP A 238 -18.94 -6.35 17.68
CA ASP A 238 -20.37 -6.41 17.34
C ASP A 238 -20.60 -6.04 15.87
N TYR A 239 -20.58 -7.07 15.02
CA TYR A 239 -20.68 -6.91 13.57
C TYR A 239 -22.03 -6.34 13.12
N ASP A 240 -23.14 -6.78 13.74
CA ASP A 240 -24.49 -6.31 13.37
C ASP A 240 -24.69 -4.84 13.74
N ARG A 241 -24.22 -4.44 14.90
CA ARG A 241 -24.19 -3.03 15.32
C ARG A 241 -23.34 -2.19 14.38
N TRP A 242 -22.15 -2.68 14.00
CA TRP A 242 -21.28 -2.01 13.06
C TRP A 242 -21.96 -1.79 11.71
N LEU A 243 -22.55 -2.84 11.12
CA LEU A 243 -23.29 -2.74 9.86
C LEU A 243 -24.48 -1.79 9.94
N GLY A 244 -25.17 -1.76 11.10
CA GLY A 244 -26.21 -0.78 11.38
C GLY A 244 -25.71 0.66 11.35
N GLY A 245 -24.55 0.91 11.98
CA GLY A 245 -23.85 2.21 11.98
C GLY A 245 -23.45 2.64 10.58
N MET A 246 -22.85 1.74 9.81
CA MET A 246 -22.42 2.02 8.43
C MET A 246 -23.62 2.35 7.50
N ARG A 247 -24.77 1.66 7.65
CA ARG A 247 -26.00 2.02 6.93
C ARG A 247 -26.51 3.41 7.33
N ASN A 248 -26.40 3.80 8.60
CA ASN A 248 -26.78 5.14 9.04
C ASN A 248 -25.84 6.20 8.43
N LEU A 249 -24.53 5.95 8.45
CA LEU A 249 -23.54 6.84 7.84
C LEU A 249 -23.81 7.01 6.34
N GLN A 250 -24.08 5.92 5.61
CA GLN A 250 -24.40 5.97 4.20
C GLN A 250 -25.62 6.86 3.92
N ARG A 251 -26.72 6.70 4.68
CA ARG A 251 -27.90 7.56 4.54
C ARG A 251 -27.61 9.03 4.84
N THR A 252 -26.80 9.28 5.86
CA THR A 252 -26.48 10.66 6.25
C THR A 252 -25.64 11.36 5.20
N VAL A 253 -24.65 10.67 4.62
CA VAL A 253 -23.67 11.26 3.70
C VAL A 253 -24.21 11.29 2.26
N PHE A 254 -24.84 10.20 1.81
CA PHE A 254 -25.25 10.05 0.41
C PHE A 254 -26.76 10.13 0.17
N GLY A 255 -27.58 10.23 1.22
CA GLY A 255 -29.04 10.39 1.09
C GLY A 255 -29.77 9.14 0.57
N SER A 256 -29.18 7.95 0.68
CA SER A 256 -29.69 6.69 0.11
C SER A 256 -29.83 5.59 1.14
#